data_aea03054c7b7ee91539d37fda2f7206d
#
_entry.id   aea03054c7b7ee91539d37fda2f7206d
#
_cell.length_a   1.000
_cell.length_b   1.000
_cell.length_c   1.000
_cell.angle_alpha   90.00
_cell.angle_beta   90.00
_cell.angle_gamma   90.00
#
_symmetry.space_group_name_H-M   'P 1'
#
loop_
_entity.id
_entity.type
_entity.pdbx_description
1 polymer ?
#
loop_
_entity_poly.entity_id
_entity_poly.type
_entity_poly.pdbx_seq_one_letter_code
_entity_poly.pdbx_strand_id
1 'polypeptide(L)'
;AFTLGGTGGGVAYNRADYEHFCRTGMDASPVDQILVDESLLGWKEFEMEVVRDKADNAIIVCAIENVDPMGVHTGDSITVAPALTLTDKEYQIMRNGSIAVLREIGVETGGSNVQWAVNPKDGRMVVIEMNPRVSRSSALASKATGFPIAKIAAKLAVGYTLDELDNDITKVTPASFEPTID
;
A
#
# COMPACT_ATOMS: atom_id res chain seq x y z
N ALA A 1 -11.64 18.02 3.01
CA ALA A 1 -11.88 18.47 1.63
C ALA A 1 -11.32 17.45 0.65
N PHE A 2 -11.83 17.40 -0.55
CA PHE A 2 -11.33 16.56 -1.65
C PHE A 2 -10.07 17.16 -2.28
N THR A 3 -9.04 17.34 -1.49
CA THR A 3 -7.77 17.88 -1.96
C THR A 3 -6.68 16.85 -1.63
N LEU A 4 -5.83 16.53 -2.58
CA LEU A 4 -4.71 15.59 -2.43
C LEU A 4 -3.63 16.16 -1.49
N GLY A 5 -3.97 16.35 -0.20
CA GLY A 5 -3.10 16.98 0.78
C GLY A 5 -2.96 18.51 0.65
N GLY A 6 -3.88 19.12 -0.08
CA GLY A 6 -3.85 20.56 -0.33
C GLY A 6 -4.67 21.40 0.65
N THR A 7 -5.28 22.48 0.15
CA THR A 7 -6.06 23.45 0.93
C THR A 7 -7.22 22.80 1.68
N GLY A 8 -7.45 23.19 2.93
CA GLY A 8 -8.56 22.73 3.75
C GLY A 8 -8.29 21.46 4.56
N GLY A 9 -7.05 20.91 4.52
CA GLY A 9 -6.60 19.86 5.41
C GLY A 9 -5.87 20.40 6.63
N GLY A 10 -5.83 19.64 7.73
CA GLY A 10 -5.08 19.99 8.93
C GLY A 10 -5.15 18.92 10.01
N VAL A 11 -4.27 19.04 11.01
CA VAL A 11 -4.24 18.16 12.18
C VAL A 11 -4.71 18.96 13.40
N ALA A 12 -5.76 18.49 14.04
CA ALA A 12 -6.31 19.12 15.23
C ALA A 12 -5.72 18.48 16.51
N TYR A 13 -5.15 19.28 17.36
CA TYR A 13 -4.60 18.86 18.66
C TYR A 13 -5.54 19.16 19.83
N ASN A 14 -6.57 19.94 19.58
CA ASN A 14 -7.59 20.31 20.55
C ASN A 14 -8.91 20.64 19.84
N ARG A 15 -9.97 20.88 20.64
CA ARG A 15 -11.31 21.17 20.11
C ARG A 15 -11.37 22.43 19.24
N ALA A 16 -10.64 23.47 19.59
CA ALA A 16 -10.65 24.73 18.84
C ALA A 16 -10.02 24.54 17.45
N ASP A 17 -8.89 23.82 17.37
CA ASP A 17 -8.26 23.44 16.10
C ASP A 17 -9.22 22.60 15.25
N TYR A 18 -9.87 21.60 15.88
CA TYR A 18 -10.83 20.74 15.20
C TYR A 18 -11.97 21.54 14.55
N GLU A 19 -12.61 22.42 15.33
CA GLU A 19 -13.70 23.28 14.84
C GLU A 19 -13.22 24.22 13.70
N HIS A 20 -11.99 24.76 13.84
CA HIS A 20 -11.39 25.59 12.82
C HIS A 20 -11.17 24.83 11.51
N PHE A 21 -10.50 23.66 11.56
CA PHE A 21 -10.22 22.84 10.38
C PHE A 21 -11.48 22.27 9.75
N CYS A 22 -12.49 21.93 10.54
CA CYS A 22 -13.79 21.53 9.98
C CYS A 22 -14.43 22.64 9.15
N ARG A 23 -14.46 23.88 9.65
CA ARG A 23 -15.03 25.01 8.90
C ARG A 23 -14.25 25.32 7.63
N THR A 24 -12.93 25.50 7.74
CA THR A 24 -12.08 25.81 6.60
C THR A 24 -12.05 24.69 5.57
N GLY A 25 -12.14 23.43 6.02
CA GLY A 25 -12.23 22.27 5.14
C GLY A 25 -13.56 22.19 4.39
N MET A 26 -14.67 22.51 5.05
CA MET A 26 -15.98 22.57 4.39
C MET A 26 -16.04 23.72 3.39
N ASP A 27 -15.54 24.91 3.75
CA ASP A 27 -15.47 26.06 2.85
C ASP A 27 -14.62 25.79 1.60
N ALA A 28 -13.57 24.97 1.74
CA ALA A 28 -12.69 24.57 0.63
C ALA A 28 -13.26 23.39 -0.19
N SER A 29 -14.25 22.67 0.33
CA SER A 29 -14.82 21.50 -0.33
C SER A 29 -15.84 21.87 -1.39
N PRO A 30 -15.70 21.40 -2.64
CA PRO A 30 -16.69 21.69 -3.69
C PRO A 30 -18.05 21.00 -3.48
N VAL A 31 -18.16 20.12 -2.50
CA VAL A 31 -19.36 19.32 -2.19
C VAL A 31 -19.78 19.44 -0.72
N ASP A 32 -19.26 20.43 0.01
CA ASP A 32 -19.56 20.69 1.42
C ASP A 32 -19.35 19.47 2.33
N GLN A 33 -18.31 18.67 2.04
CA GLN A 33 -17.96 17.48 2.81
C GLN A 33 -16.49 17.46 3.16
N ILE A 34 -16.18 16.91 4.33
CA ILE A 34 -14.83 16.65 4.82
C ILE A 34 -14.73 15.22 5.32
N LEU A 35 -13.54 14.64 5.21
CA LEU A 35 -13.18 13.40 5.89
C LEU A 35 -12.45 13.75 7.18
N VAL A 36 -12.80 13.05 8.25
CA VAL A 36 -12.14 13.18 9.56
C VAL A 36 -11.60 11.82 9.94
N ASP A 37 -10.28 11.75 10.08
CA ASP A 37 -9.57 10.52 10.42
C ASP A 37 -8.83 10.65 11.75
N GLU A 38 -8.56 9.52 12.40
CA GLU A 38 -7.61 9.43 13.50
C GLU A 38 -6.22 9.80 13.00
N SER A 39 -5.51 10.66 13.72
CA SER A 39 -4.13 11.01 13.38
C SER A 39 -3.18 9.86 13.70
N LEU A 40 -2.42 9.44 12.70
CA LEU A 40 -1.39 8.40 12.81
C LEU A 40 0.03 8.99 12.74
N LEU A 41 0.20 10.29 12.99
CA LEU A 41 1.51 10.93 13.00
C LEU A 41 2.49 10.19 13.92
N GLY A 42 3.69 9.93 13.40
CA GLY A 42 4.74 9.25 14.13
C GLY A 42 4.63 7.73 14.17
N TRP A 43 3.60 7.12 13.54
CA TRP A 43 3.54 5.68 13.36
C TRP A 43 4.52 5.23 12.28
N LYS A 44 4.94 3.96 12.32
CA LYS A 44 5.73 3.35 11.23
C LYS A 44 4.87 3.17 10.00
N GLU A 45 5.48 3.33 8.83
CA GLU A 45 4.81 3.15 7.54
C GLU A 45 5.41 1.99 6.76
N PHE A 46 4.53 1.13 6.26
CA PHE A 46 4.89 0.00 5.40
C PHE A 46 3.99 -0.05 4.18
N GLU A 47 4.50 -0.65 3.12
CA GLU A 47 3.76 -0.86 1.88
C GLU A 47 3.86 -2.33 1.47
N MET A 48 2.74 -2.89 1.00
CA MET A 48 2.70 -4.23 0.43
C MET A 48 2.44 -4.12 -1.06
N GLU A 49 3.40 -4.57 -1.86
CA GLU A 49 3.23 -4.69 -3.30
C GLU A 49 2.58 -6.03 -3.62
N VAL A 50 1.33 -5.98 -4.04
CA VAL A 50 0.47 -7.15 -4.22
C VAL A 50 0.12 -7.30 -5.69
N VAL A 51 0.14 -8.54 -6.19
CA VAL A 51 -0.39 -8.87 -7.52
C VAL A 51 -1.50 -9.89 -7.35
N ARG A 52 -2.67 -9.63 -7.95
CA ARG A 52 -3.80 -10.53 -7.95
C ARG A 52 -4.37 -10.66 -9.36
N ASP A 53 -4.80 -11.87 -9.73
CA ASP A 53 -5.43 -12.17 -11.02
C ASP A 53 -6.92 -12.52 -10.89
N LYS A 54 -7.58 -12.73 -12.04
CA LYS A 54 -9.01 -13.09 -12.13
C LYS A 54 -9.35 -14.47 -11.56
N ALA A 55 -8.37 -15.36 -11.40
CA ALA A 55 -8.54 -16.70 -10.81
C ALA A 55 -8.30 -16.68 -9.29
N ASP A 56 -8.15 -15.49 -8.69
CA ASP A 56 -7.88 -15.27 -7.27
C ASP A 56 -6.50 -15.76 -6.82
N ASN A 57 -5.57 -16.00 -7.72
CA ASN A 57 -4.18 -16.14 -7.34
C ASN A 57 -3.67 -14.77 -6.85
N ALA A 58 -3.14 -14.73 -5.66
CA ALA A 58 -2.64 -13.50 -5.05
C ALA A 58 -1.29 -13.73 -4.38
N ILE A 59 -0.34 -12.84 -4.66
CA ILE A 59 1.02 -12.88 -4.10
C ILE A 59 1.43 -11.53 -3.57
N ILE A 60 2.22 -11.52 -2.50
CA ILE A 60 2.99 -10.36 -2.09
C ILE A 60 4.34 -10.43 -2.79
N VAL A 61 4.61 -9.47 -3.65
CA VAL A 61 5.91 -9.41 -4.33
C VAL A 61 7.00 -8.93 -3.39
N CYS A 62 6.69 -7.93 -2.58
CA CYS A 62 7.62 -7.36 -1.61
C CYS A 62 6.87 -6.59 -0.53
N ALA A 63 7.35 -6.68 0.71
CA ALA A 63 7.06 -5.72 1.75
C ALA A 63 8.12 -4.62 1.74
N ILE A 64 7.68 -3.37 1.84
CA ILE A 64 8.51 -2.18 1.76
C ILE A 64 8.36 -1.39 3.05
N GLU A 65 9.43 -0.79 3.53
CA GLU A 65 9.44 0.07 4.71
C GLU A 65 9.81 1.50 4.32
N ASN A 66 9.02 2.46 4.78
CA ASN A 66 9.38 3.87 4.77
C ASN A 66 10.09 4.19 6.09
N VAL A 67 11.34 4.64 6.02
CA VAL A 67 12.19 4.89 7.20
C VAL A 67 11.66 6.08 8.01
N ASP A 68 11.14 7.08 7.31
CA ASP A 68 10.50 8.22 7.93
C ASP A 68 9.09 7.85 8.46
N PRO A 69 8.71 8.36 9.64
CA PRO A 69 7.42 8.04 10.22
C PRO A 69 6.27 8.71 9.45
N MET A 70 5.05 8.23 9.68
CA MET A 70 3.82 8.85 9.19
C MET A 70 3.80 10.35 9.48
N GLY A 71 3.48 11.14 8.46
CA GLY A 71 3.54 12.61 8.45
C GLY A 71 4.56 13.15 7.44
N VAL A 72 5.58 12.36 7.08
CA VAL A 72 6.41 12.61 5.90
C VAL A 72 5.74 11.92 4.71
N HIS A 73 5.60 12.64 3.60
CA HIS A 73 5.00 12.06 2.40
C HIS A 73 5.86 10.90 1.87
N THR A 74 5.24 9.77 1.50
CA THR A 74 5.93 8.58 0.98
C THR A 74 6.91 8.89 -0.16
N GLY A 75 6.61 9.89 -0.99
CA GLY A 75 7.47 10.36 -2.07
C GLY A 75 8.75 11.06 -1.62
N ASP A 76 8.82 11.51 -0.37
CA ASP A 76 9.93 12.26 0.22
C ASP A 76 10.67 11.42 1.28
N SER A 77 10.19 10.22 1.59
CA SER A 77 10.78 9.29 2.56
C SER A 77 11.86 8.42 1.93
N ILE A 78 12.82 7.99 2.74
CA ILE A 78 13.74 6.91 2.39
C ILE A 78 12.96 5.60 2.42
N THR A 79 12.94 4.91 1.29
CA THR A 79 12.20 3.67 1.10
C THR A 79 13.16 2.49 0.97
N VAL A 80 12.93 1.44 1.75
CA VAL A 80 13.77 0.24 1.80
C VAL A 80 12.95 -1.00 1.42
N ALA A 81 13.48 -1.82 0.53
CA ALA A 81 12.93 -3.10 0.11
C ALA A 81 14.00 -4.20 0.20
N PRO A 82 13.74 -5.31 0.91
CA PRO A 82 12.53 -5.60 1.69
C PRO A 82 12.45 -4.80 2.98
N ALA A 83 11.27 -4.81 3.63
CA ALA A 83 11.08 -4.22 4.95
C ALA A 83 12.00 -4.87 5.99
N LEU A 84 12.67 -4.05 6.81
CA LEU A 84 13.72 -4.50 7.73
C LEU A 84 13.23 -4.75 9.17
N THR A 85 12.16 -4.09 9.58
CA THR A 85 11.72 -4.09 10.99
C THR A 85 10.39 -4.80 11.24
N LEU A 86 9.85 -5.52 10.26
CA LEU A 86 8.69 -6.38 10.43
C LEU A 86 9.09 -7.74 11.02
N THR A 87 8.35 -8.18 12.02
CA THR A 87 8.37 -9.59 12.42
C THR A 87 7.55 -10.43 11.43
N ASP A 88 7.80 -11.72 11.35
CA ASP A 88 7.01 -12.62 10.50
C ASP A 88 5.51 -12.56 10.84
N LYS A 89 5.16 -12.49 12.11
CA LYS A 89 3.77 -12.36 12.54
C LYS A 89 3.11 -11.09 12.00
N GLU A 90 3.77 -9.96 12.06
CA GLU A 90 3.30 -8.69 11.51
C GLU A 90 3.17 -8.75 9.99
N TYR A 91 4.17 -9.30 9.32
CA TYR A 91 4.15 -9.54 7.89
C TYR A 91 2.94 -10.38 7.48
N GLN A 92 2.66 -11.50 8.15
CA GLN A 92 1.52 -12.37 7.82
C GLN A 92 0.17 -11.68 8.02
N ILE A 93 0.04 -10.83 9.04
CA ILE A 93 -1.17 -10.02 9.27
C ILE A 93 -1.36 -9.05 8.10
N MET A 94 -0.31 -8.31 7.72
CA MET A 94 -0.36 -7.36 6.61
C MET A 94 -0.63 -8.07 5.28
N ARG A 95 0.03 -9.22 5.04
CA ARG A 95 -0.18 -10.06 3.86
C ARG A 95 -1.65 -10.43 3.70
N ASN A 96 -2.22 -11.04 4.72
CA ASN A 96 -3.61 -11.50 4.70
C ASN A 96 -4.59 -10.33 4.56
N GLY A 97 -4.35 -9.23 5.27
CA GLY A 97 -5.15 -8.02 5.18
C GLY A 97 -5.07 -7.37 3.80
N SER A 98 -3.90 -7.29 3.21
CA SER A 98 -3.73 -6.72 1.86
C SER A 98 -4.46 -7.53 0.79
N ILE A 99 -4.37 -8.86 0.85
CA ILE A 99 -5.11 -9.73 -0.07
C ILE A 99 -6.63 -9.57 0.13
N ALA A 100 -7.09 -9.46 1.38
CA ALA A 100 -8.50 -9.22 1.68
C ALA A 100 -9.00 -7.89 1.12
N VAL A 101 -8.20 -6.83 1.23
CA VAL A 101 -8.50 -5.50 0.66
C VAL A 101 -8.64 -5.58 -0.86
N LEU A 102 -7.72 -6.23 -1.57
CA LEU A 102 -7.81 -6.38 -3.01
C LEU A 102 -9.07 -7.15 -3.45
N ARG A 103 -9.45 -8.19 -2.70
CA ARG A 103 -10.68 -8.95 -2.95
C ARG A 103 -11.92 -8.10 -2.77
N GLU A 104 -12.00 -7.35 -1.67
CA GLU A 104 -13.15 -6.49 -1.36
C GLU A 104 -13.34 -5.36 -2.38
N ILE A 105 -12.24 -4.75 -2.81
CA ILE A 105 -12.26 -3.71 -3.86
C ILE A 105 -12.53 -4.29 -5.25
N GLY A 106 -12.24 -5.59 -5.46
CA GLY A 106 -12.44 -6.25 -6.75
C GLY A 106 -11.29 -6.05 -7.73
N VAL A 107 -10.06 -5.81 -7.25
CA VAL A 107 -8.87 -5.75 -8.12
C VAL A 107 -8.47 -7.17 -8.51
N GLU A 108 -8.49 -7.45 -9.81
CA GLU A 108 -8.25 -8.80 -10.35
C GLU A 108 -7.38 -8.82 -11.61
N THR A 109 -6.73 -7.71 -11.94
CA THR A 109 -5.97 -7.59 -13.19
C THR A 109 -4.60 -6.95 -13.00
N GLY A 110 -3.93 -7.19 -11.90
CA GLY A 110 -2.57 -6.68 -11.81
C GLY A 110 -2.06 -6.26 -10.44
N GLY A 111 -1.10 -5.35 -10.45
CA GLY A 111 -0.41 -4.87 -9.28
C GLY A 111 -1.17 -3.80 -8.52
N SER A 112 -1.06 -3.85 -7.20
CA SER A 112 -1.61 -2.86 -6.28
C SER A 112 -0.62 -2.61 -5.15
N ASN A 113 -0.67 -1.40 -4.62
CA ASN A 113 0.10 -1.00 -3.46
C ASN A 113 -0.86 -0.77 -2.29
N VAL A 114 -0.66 -1.48 -1.19
CA VAL A 114 -1.45 -1.32 0.05
C VAL A 114 -0.55 -0.71 1.11
N GLN A 115 -0.93 0.48 1.60
CA GLN A 115 -0.17 1.21 2.61
C GLN A 115 -0.72 0.92 4.00
N TRP A 116 0.19 0.68 4.94
CA TRP A 116 -0.07 0.31 6.32
C TRP A 116 0.64 1.24 7.28
N ALA A 117 -0.05 1.60 8.36
CA ALA A 117 0.57 2.22 9.53
C ALA A 117 0.61 1.25 10.69
N VAL A 118 1.72 1.23 11.42
CA VAL A 118 1.92 0.42 12.63
C VAL A 118 2.27 1.31 13.80
N ASN A 119 1.47 1.24 14.85
CA ASN A 119 1.74 1.95 16.09
C ASN A 119 3.00 1.37 16.76
N PRO A 120 4.08 2.14 16.93
CA PRO A 120 5.31 1.63 17.52
C PRO A 120 5.20 1.28 19.02
N LYS A 121 4.09 1.69 19.69
CA LYS A 121 3.90 1.48 21.13
C LYS A 121 3.20 0.17 21.45
N ASP A 122 2.21 -0.22 20.66
CA ASP A 122 1.34 -1.36 20.94
C ASP A 122 1.18 -2.33 19.76
N GLY A 123 1.76 -2.00 18.59
CA GLY A 123 1.70 -2.83 17.39
C GLY A 123 0.35 -2.81 16.67
N ARG A 124 -0.58 -1.90 17.03
CA ARG A 124 -1.84 -1.74 16.29
C ARG A 124 -1.55 -1.40 14.83
N MET A 125 -2.24 -2.08 13.92
CA MET A 125 -2.09 -1.93 12.48
C MET A 125 -3.35 -1.32 11.88
N VAL A 126 -3.15 -0.41 10.92
CA VAL A 126 -4.24 0.25 10.18
C VAL A 126 -3.87 0.32 8.71
N VAL A 127 -4.80 -0.04 7.83
CA VAL A 127 -4.68 0.23 6.39
C VAL A 127 -4.94 1.71 6.16
N ILE A 128 -4.03 2.38 5.49
CA ILE A 128 -4.14 3.80 5.15
C ILE A 128 -4.91 3.96 3.85
N GLU A 129 -4.41 3.32 2.80
CA GLU A 129 -5.02 3.34 1.49
C GLU A 129 -4.58 2.14 0.65
N MET A 130 -5.30 1.89 -0.43
CA MET A 130 -4.91 0.96 -1.47
C MET A 130 -4.93 1.67 -2.82
N ASN A 131 -3.85 1.55 -3.55
CA ASN A 131 -3.68 2.11 -4.88
C ASN A 131 -3.76 0.98 -5.92
N PRO A 132 -4.87 0.85 -6.70
CA PRO A 132 -5.06 -0.25 -7.66
C PRO A 132 -4.29 -0.02 -8.96
N ARG A 133 -3.01 0.17 -8.85
CA ARG A 133 -2.08 0.46 -9.95
C ARG A 133 -0.66 0.12 -9.56
N VAL A 134 0.21 -0.06 -10.55
CA VAL A 134 1.67 -0.06 -10.34
C VAL A 134 2.14 1.35 -9.92
N SER A 135 3.15 1.41 -9.09
CA SER A 135 3.66 2.62 -8.46
C SER A 135 5.18 2.72 -8.56
N ARG A 136 5.76 3.76 -7.97
CA ARG A 136 7.22 3.89 -7.83
C ARG A 136 7.79 2.78 -6.96
N SER A 137 7.09 2.42 -5.88
CA SER A 137 7.43 1.30 -5.00
C SER A 137 7.35 -0.04 -5.71
N SER A 138 6.44 -0.23 -6.68
CA SER A 138 6.41 -1.42 -7.54
C SER A 138 7.71 -1.57 -8.35
N ALA A 139 8.28 -0.46 -8.84
CA ALA A 139 9.56 -0.49 -9.54
C ALA A 139 10.72 -0.87 -8.61
N LEU A 140 10.75 -0.34 -7.38
CA LEU A 140 11.71 -0.71 -6.35
C LEU A 140 11.58 -2.20 -5.98
N ALA A 141 10.36 -2.67 -5.70
CA ALA A 141 10.06 -4.06 -5.41
C ALA A 141 10.51 -4.99 -6.55
N SER A 142 10.21 -4.62 -7.79
CA SER A 142 10.62 -5.41 -8.97
C SER A 142 12.14 -5.50 -9.08
N LYS A 143 12.86 -4.43 -8.77
CA LYS A 143 14.32 -4.41 -8.77
C LYS A 143 14.91 -5.23 -7.64
N ALA A 144 14.33 -5.14 -6.43
CA ALA A 144 14.80 -5.86 -5.25
C ALA A 144 14.59 -7.37 -5.38
N THR A 145 13.44 -7.80 -5.91
CA THR A 145 13.06 -9.22 -6.00
C THR A 145 13.44 -9.89 -7.32
N GLY A 146 13.59 -9.13 -8.39
CA GLY A 146 13.66 -9.66 -9.75
C GLY A 146 12.29 -10.02 -10.36
N PHE A 147 11.18 -9.82 -9.63
CA PHE A 147 9.84 -10.08 -10.13
C PHE A 147 9.30 -8.86 -10.88
N PRO A 148 9.05 -8.94 -12.20
CA PRO A 148 8.72 -7.77 -13.03
C PRO A 148 7.23 -7.42 -12.93
N ILE A 149 6.81 -6.72 -11.88
CA ILE A 149 5.40 -6.41 -11.57
C ILE A 149 4.67 -5.82 -12.77
N ALA A 150 5.23 -4.80 -13.43
CA ALA A 150 4.56 -4.13 -14.55
C ALA A 150 4.34 -5.05 -15.75
N LYS A 151 5.33 -5.90 -16.08
CA LYS A 151 5.22 -6.91 -17.16
C LYS A 151 4.12 -7.92 -16.85
N ILE A 152 4.10 -8.43 -15.61
CA ILE A 152 3.09 -9.39 -15.17
C ILE A 152 1.71 -8.72 -15.17
N ALA A 153 1.56 -7.53 -14.58
CA ALA A 153 0.30 -6.80 -14.57
C ALA A 153 -0.26 -6.57 -15.97
N ALA A 154 0.58 -6.23 -16.95
CA ALA A 154 0.18 -6.07 -18.33
C ALA A 154 -0.37 -7.38 -18.94
N LYS A 155 0.23 -8.53 -18.62
CA LYS A 155 -0.27 -9.84 -19.06
C LYS A 155 -1.59 -10.22 -18.40
N LEU A 156 -1.73 -9.95 -17.09
CA LEU A 156 -3.00 -10.18 -16.38
C LEU A 156 -4.12 -9.33 -16.96
N ALA A 157 -3.85 -8.09 -17.35
CA ALA A 157 -4.82 -7.19 -17.95
C ALA A 157 -5.36 -7.69 -19.31
N VAL A 158 -4.60 -8.52 -20.05
CA VAL A 158 -5.05 -9.13 -21.30
C VAL A 158 -5.58 -10.57 -21.12
N GLY A 159 -5.76 -11.00 -19.86
CA GLY A 159 -6.51 -12.21 -19.53
C GLY A 159 -5.70 -13.41 -19.08
N TYR A 160 -4.37 -13.34 -19.01
CA TYR A 160 -3.57 -14.40 -18.38
C TYR A 160 -3.82 -14.48 -16.87
N THR A 161 -3.50 -15.63 -16.28
CA THR A 161 -3.46 -15.85 -14.85
C THR A 161 -2.01 -16.08 -14.37
N LEU A 162 -1.74 -15.90 -13.07
CA LEU A 162 -0.39 -16.02 -12.52
C LEU A 162 0.19 -17.43 -12.64
N ASP A 163 -0.67 -18.45 -12.62
CA ASP A 163 -0.27 -19.86 -12.78
C ASP A 163 0.02 -20.23 -14.25
N GLU A 164 -0.48 -19.45 -15.21
CA GLU A 164 -0.17 -19.60 -16.64
C GLU A 164 1.15 -18.92 -17.05
N LEU A 165 1.72 -18.11 -16.19
CA LEU A 165 2.93 -17.33 -16.47
C LEU A 165 4.14 -17.94 -15.76
N ASP A 166 5.28 -17.95 -16.45
CA ASP A 166 6.55 -18.33 -15.84
C ASP A 166 7.00 -17.28 -14.84
N ASN A 167 7.55 -17.71 -13.73
CA ASN A 167 8.23 -16.85 -12.78
C ASN A 167 9.58 -16.42 -13.36
N ASP A 168 9.76 -15.13 -13.57
CA ASP A 168 10.99 -14.60 -14.18
C ASP A 168 12.23 -14.79 -13.31
N ILE A 169 12.09 -15.06 -12.01
CA ILE A 169 13.20 -15.31 -11.08
C ILE A 169 13.69 -16.76 -11.24
N THR A 170 12.78 -17.71 -11.06
CA THR A 170 13.13 -19.16 -11.04
C THR A 170 13.22 -19.78 -12.42
N LYS A 171 12.48 -19.25 -13.40
CA LYS A 171 12.32 -19.76 -14.78
C LYS A 171 11.64 -21.14 -14.90
N VAL A 172 11.29 -21.76 -13.77
CA VAL A 172 10.76 -23.14 -13.72
C VAL A 172 9.48 -23.26 -12.89
N THR A 173 9.13 -22.25 -12.10
CA THR A 173 7.90 -22.23 -11.31
C THR A 173 6.91 -21.22 -11.90
N PRO A 174 5.59 -21.38 -11.65
CA PRO A 174 4.61 -20.36 -12.01
C PRO A 174 4.83 -19.03 -11.26
N ALA A 175 4.38 -17.95 -11.88
CA ALA A 175 4.42 -16.61 -11.28
C ALA A 175 3.46 -16.45 -10.08
N SER A 176 2.63 -17.46 -9.80
CA SER A 176 1.77 -17.53 -8.62
C SER A 176 2.49 -17.86 -7.31
N PHE A 177 3.79 -18.17 -7.36
CA PHE A 177 4.62 -18.34 -6.16
C PHE A 177 5.19 -16.99 -5.71
N GLU A 178 5.05 -16.69 -4.43
CA GLU A 178 5.61 -15.47 -3.84
C GLU A 178 7.15 -15.48 -3.94
N PRO A 179 7.77 -14.35 -4.34
CA PRO A 179 9.22 -14.23 -4.26
C PRO A 179 9.68 -14.30 -2.80
N THR A 180 10.76 -15.04 -2.55
CA THR A 180 11.48 -14.99 -1.29
C THR A 180 12.72 -14.12 -1.47
N ILE A 181 12.94 -13.22 -0.54
CA ILE A 181 14.13 -12.38 -0.48
C ILE A 181 14.86 -12.78 0.79
N ASP A 182 16.02 -13.36 0.63
CA ASP A 182 16.93 -13.71 1.75
C ASP A 182 17.90 -12.55 2.03
#